data_00d21b7f83739f3fce482a19574ab4e5
#
_entry.id   00d21b7f83739f3fce482a19574ab4e5
#
_cell.length_a   1.000
_cell.length_b   1.000
_cell.length_c   1.000
_cell.angle_alpha   90.00
_cell.angle_beta   90.00
_cell.angle_gamma   90.00
#
_symmetry.space_group_name_H-M   'P 1'
#
loop_
_entity.id
_entity.type
_entity.pdbx_description
1 polymer ?
#
loop_
_entity_poly.entity_id
_entity_poly.type
_entity_poly.pdbx_seq_one_letter_code
_entity_poly.pdbx_strand_id
1 'polypeptide(L)'
;TIVGAFDTVAYEVSYDPTNGDPRVENHQWVIQEEIMDAGTDPFGVGSEVMLGAEHMEGMNGATATIDAAEMTTVYMVDYIDTVTGETIKNHKWVTEQELAPVEAP
;
A
#
# COMPACT_ATOMS: atom_id res chain seq x y z
N THR A 1 7.44 -3.20 14.92
CA THR A 1 7.66 -4.67 14.79
C THR A 1 7.16 -5.16 13.46
N ILE A 2 7.99 -5.88 12.75
CA ILE A 2 7.61 -6.48 11.47
C ILE A 2 6.83 -7.77 11.76
N VAL A 3 5.60 -7.85 11.21
CA VAL A 3 4.75 -9.03 11.38
C VAL A 3 4.55 -9.82 10.08
N GLY A 4 5.00 -9.29 8.95
CA GLY A 4 4.99 -9.99 7.68
C GLY A 4 5.89 -9.31 6.67
N ALA A 5 6.41 -10.07 5.72
CA ALA A 5 7.28 -9.57 4.64
C ALA A 5 6.94 -10.30 3.35
N PHE A 6 6.83 -9.55 2.24
CA PHE A 6 6.46 -10.09 0.94
C PHE A 6 7.28 -9.44 -0.17
N ASP A 7 7.85 -10.27 -1.03
CA ASP A 7 8.53 -9.79 -2.23
C ASP A 7 7.48 -9.66 -3.34
N THR A 8 7.28 -8.44 -3.83
CA THR A 8 6.23 -8.17 -4.81
C THR A 8 6.49 -6.85 -5.54
N VAL A 9 5.56 -6.46 -6.41
CA VAL A 9 5.56 -5.12 -7.00
C VAL A 9 4.66 -4.25 -6.14
N ALA A 10 5.21 -3.15 -5.62
CA ALA A 10 4.48 -2.14 -4.86
C ALA A 10 4.15 -0.97 -5.78
N TYR A 11 2.90 -0.52 -5.73
CA TYR A 11 2.40 0.56 -6.59
C TYR A 11 1.99 1.76 -5.76
N GLU A 12 2.39 2.93 -6.22
CA GLU A 12 1.79 4.18 -5.80
C GLU A 12 0.60 4.42 -6.72
N VAL A 13 -0.57 4.70 -6.17
CA VAL A 13 -1.80 4.82 -6.94
C VAL A 13 -2.58 6.06 -6.54
N SER A 14 -3.33 6.58 -7.51
CA SER A 14 -4.39 7.58 -7.27
C SER A 14 -5.72 6.92 -7.60
N TYR A 15 -6.69 7.03 -6.71
CA TYR A 15 -7.97 6.35 -6.90
C TYR A 15 -9.15 7.21 -6.50
N ASP A 16 -10.31 6.85 -7.06
CA ASP A 16 -11.59 7.48 -6.72
C ASP A 16 -12.33 6.60 -5.73
N PRO A 17 -12.46 7.00 -4.45
CA PRO A 17 -13.15 6.20 -3.45
C PRO A 17 -14.58 5.86 -3.85
N THR A 18 -15.01 4.64 -3.51
CA THR A 18 -16.36 4.17 -3.86
C THR A 18 -17.45 4.78 -2.99
N ASN A 19 -17.09 5.41 -1.88
CA ASN A 19 -18.01 6.01 -0.92
C ASN A 19 -18.33 7.49 -1.20
N GLY A 20 -17.83 8.04 -2.31
CA GLY A 20 -18.07 9.43 -2.69
C GLY A 20 -17.09 10.43 -2.11
N ASP A 21 -16.09 9.98 -1.35
CA ASP A 21 -15.05 10.86 -0.85
C ASP A 21 -14.18 11.42 -2.00
N PRO A 22 -13.51 12.56 -1.78
CA PRO A 22 -12.61 13.12 -2.79
C PRO A 22 -11.52 12.13 -3.21
N ARG A 23 -11.07 12.27 -4.48
CA ARG A 23 -10.00 11.45 -5.03
C ARG A 23 -8.77 11.47 -4.12
N VAL A 24 -8.24 10.28 -3.85
CA VAL A 24 -6.99 10.11 -3.11
C VAL A 24 -5.85 10.03 -4.11
N GLU A 25 -4.85 10.89 -3.96
CA GLU A 25 -3.70 10.93 -4.86
C GLU A 25 -2.44 10.43 -4.17
N ASN A 26 -1.60 9.75 -4.95
CA ASN A 26 -0.28 9.30 -4.52
C ASN A 26 -0.33 8.43 -3.25
N HIS A 27 -1.31 7.55 -3.18
CA HIS A 27 -1.41 6.60 -2.07
C HIS A 27 -0.30 5.54 -2.19
N GLN A 28 0.48 5.38 -1.15
CA GLN A 28 1.52 4.35 -1.03
C GLN A 28 1.10 3.39 0.08
N TRP A 29 1.07 2.13 -0.08
CA TRP A 29 1.37 1.30 -1.27
C TRP A 29 0.24 0.30 -1.45
N VAL A 30 0.02 -0.11 -2.69
CA VAL A 30 -0.84 -1.24 -3.03
C VAL A 30 0.06 -2.25 -3.74
N ILE A 31 -0.07 -3.53 -3.39
CA ILE A 31 0.79 -4.56 -4.00
C ILE A 31 0.05 -5.29 -5.13
N GLN A 32 0.83 -5.99 -5.96
CA GLN A 32 0.31 -6.72 -7.13
C GLN A 32 -0.90 -7.60 -6.76
N GLU A 33 -0.81 -8.29 -5.64
CA GLU A 33 -1.84 -9.23 -5.17
C GLU A 33 -3.13 -8.54 -4.73
N GLU A 34 -3.12 -7.24 -4.53
CA GLU A 34 -4.28 -6.45 -4.12
C GLU A 34 -5.02 -5.80 -5.28
N ILE A 35 -4.54 -5.99 -6.51
CA ILE A 35 -5.20 -5.51 -7.72
C ILE A 35 -6.04 -6.63 -8.29
N MET A 36 -7.32 -6.36 -8.58
CA MET A 36 -8.25 -7.35 -9.10
C MET A 36 -7.80 -7.83 -10.48
N ASP A 37 -7.83 -9.14 -10.67
CA ASP A 37 -7.48 -9.81 -11.95
C ASP A 37 -6.08 -9.45 -12.47
N ALA A 38 -5.17 -9.17 -11.56
CA ALA A 38 -3.84 -8.68 -11.93
C ALA A 38 -2.96 -9.73 -12.61
N GLY A 39 -3.14 -11.00 -12.27
CA GLY A 39 -2.20 -12.02 -12.71
C GLY A 39 -0.81 -11.81 -12.12
N THR A 40 0.21 -12.18 -12.88
CA THR A 40 1.61 -12.11 -12.43
C THR A 40 2.43 -11.03 -13.11
N ASP A 41 1.92 -10.44 -14.19
CA ASP A 41 2.66 -9.41 -14.94
C ASP A 41 2.48 -8.04 -14.29
N PRO A 42 3.57 -7.28 -14.09
CA PRO A 42 3.48 -5.94 -13.53
C PRO A 42 2.73 -4.97 -14.45
N PHE A 43 2.05 -4.01 -13.84
CA PHE A 43 1.39 -2.91 -14.56
C PHE A 43 2.37 -1.76 -14.77
N GLY A 44 2.25 -1.10 -15.92
CA GLY A 44 3.03 0.10 -16.20
C GLY A 44 2.39 1.36 -15.59
N VAL A 45 3.19 2.40 -15.45
CA VAL A 45 2.72 3.72 -15.03
C VAL A 45 1.66 4.22 -16.02
N GLY A 46 0.58 4.77 -15.49
CA GLY A 46 -0.56 5.24 -16.29
C GLY A 46 -1.65 4.20 -16.52
N SER A 47 -1.42 2.94 -16.14
CA SER A 47 -2.44 1.90 -16.26
C SER A 47 -3.60 2.17 -15.32
N GLU A 48 -4.83 1.88 -15.79
CA GLU A 48 -6.01 1.88 -14.92
C GLU A 48 -6.26 0.47 -14.41
N VAL A 49 -6.49 0.36 -13.11
CA VAL A 49 -6.74 -0.92 -12.44
C VAL A 49 -7.87 -0.76 -11.43
N MET A 50 -8.42 -1.89 -11.00
CA MET A 50 -9.41 -1.91 -9.93
C MET A 50 -8.77 -2.49 -8.68
N LEU A 51 -8.91 -1.78 -7.56
CA LEU A 51 -8.30 -2.19 -6.29
C LEU A 51 -9.16 -3.22 -5.57
N GLY A 52 -8.50 -4.25 -5.01
CA GLY A 52 -9.12 -5.26 -4.18
C GLY A 52 -8.67 -5.18 -2.73
N ALA A 53 -8.16 -4.04 -2.31
CA ALA A 53 -7.66 -3.82 -0.96
C ALA A 53 -8.49 -2.74 -0.26
N GLU A 54 -8.52 -2.77 1.06
CA GLU A 54 -9.22 -1.79 1.87
C GLU A 54 -8.29 -1.27 2.98
N HIS A 55 -7.21 -0.59 2.56
CA HIS A 55 -6.33 0.11 3.51
C HIS A 55 -7.01 1.33 4.11
N MET A 56 -7.92 1.91 3.35
CA MET A 56 -8.74 3.06 3.73
C MET A 56 -10.17 2.79 3.28
N GLU A 57 -11.12 3.40 3.98
CA GLU A 57 -12.53 3.28 3.63
C GLU A 57 -12.78 3.78 2.20
N GLY A 58 -13.51 3.01 1.41
CA GLY A 58 -13.82 3.35 0.02
C GLY A 58 -12.76 2.92 -0.99
N MET A 59 -11.73 2.21 -0.58
CA MET A 59 -10.68 1.75 -1.50
C MET A 59 -11.06 0.49 -2.26
N ASN A 60 -11.71 -0.47 -1.60
CA ASN A 60 -12.07 -1.75 -2.22
C ASN A 60 -13.08 -1.54 -3.35
N GLY A 61 -12.72 -1.97 -4.55
CA GLY A 61 -13.54 -1.79 -5.75
C GLY A 61 -13.33 -0.46 -6.46
N ALA A 62 -12.44 0.39 -5.96
CA ALA A 62 -12.15 1.70 -6.56
C ALA A 62 -11.32 1.54 -7.83
N THR A 63 -11.58 2.40 -8.81
CA THR A 63 -10.75 2.51 -10.00
C THR A 63 -9.55 3.38 -9.68
N ALA A 64 -8.37 2.89 -10.01
CA ALA A 64 -7.11 3.56 -9.70
C ALA A 64 -6.22 3.69 -10.93
N THR A 65 -5.37 4.70 -10.89
CA THR A 65 -4.31 4.91 -11.88
C THR A 65 -2.97 4.62 -11.22
N ILE A 66 -2.12 3.85 -11.89
CA ILE A 66 -0.77 3.56 -11.40
C ILE A 66 0.11 4.79 -11.61
N ASP A 67 0.60 5.37 -10.52
CA ASP A 67 1.49 6.55 -10.56
C ASP A 67 2.96 6.15 -10.56
N ALA A 68 3.31 5.07 -9.87
CA ALA A 68 4.65 4.53 -9.81
C ALA A 68 4.61 3.04 -9.47
N ALA A 69 5.63 2.31 -9.89
CA ALA A 69 5.75 0.88 -9.62
C ALA A 69 7.19 0.56 -9.21
N GLU A 70 7.34 -0.27 -8.19
CA GLU A 70 8.65 -0.65 -7.67
C GLU A 70 8.66 -2.12 -7.26
N MET A 71 9.63 -2.87 -7.78
CA MET A 71 9.86 -4.25 -7.33
C MET A 71 10.66 -4.19 -6.03
N THR A 72 10.05 -4.62 -4.94
CA THR A 72 10.66 -4.49 -3.61
C THR A 72 10.07 -5.51 -2.64
N THR A 73 10.61 -5.52 -1.42
CA THR A 73 9.99 -6.21 -0.31
C THR A 73 9.12 -5.22 0.44
N VAL A 74 7.87 -5.58 0.67
CA VAL A 74 6.95 -4.80 1.50
C VAL A 74 6.75 -5.51 2.82
N TYR A 75 6.50 -4.72 3.87
CA TYR A 75 6.36 -5.21 5.23
C TYR A 75 5.03 -4.79 5.82
N MET A 76 4.42 -5.70 6.55
CA MET A 76 3.32 -5.39 7.43
C MET A 76 3.94 -5.15 8.82
N VAL A 77 3.61 -4.04 9.44
CA VAL A 77 4.24 -3.65 10.71
C VAL A 77 3.22 -3.29 11.77
N ASP A 78 3.60 -3.54 13.03
CA ASP A 78 2.94 -2.98 14.19
C ASP A 78 3.82 -1.85 14.71
N TYR A 79 3.20 -0.73 15.10
CA TYR A 79 3.95 0.37 15.69
C TYR A 79 3.07 1.17 16.67
N ILE A 80 3.73 1.98 17.48
CA ILE A 80 3.04 2.90 18.39
C ILE A 80 3.08 4.29 17.77
N ASP A 81 1.90 4.88 17.60
CA ASP A 81 1.78 6.24 17.09
C ASP A 81 2.38 7.22 18.10
N THR A 82 3.34 8.02 17.67
CA THR A 82 4.07 8.93 18.56
C THR A 82 3.24 10.14 18.98
N VAL A 83 2.14 10.42 18.29
CA VAL A 83 1.25 11.54 18.62
C VAL A 83 0.17 11.10 19.59
N THR A 84 -0.51 9.99 19.32
CA THR A 84 -1.65 9.54 20.10
C THR A 84 -1.29 8.50 21.16
N GLY A 85 -0.15 7.83 21.03
CA GLY A 85 0.24 6.73 21.89
C GLY A 85 -0.50 5.43 21.60
N GLU A 86 -1.34 5.39 20.57
CA GLU A 86 -2.09 4.20 20.20
C GLU A 86 -1.19 3.19 19.50
N THR A 87 -1.47 1.90 19.76
CA THR A 87 -0.83 0.82 19.02
C THR A 87 -1.54 0.62 17.69
N ILE A 88 -0.80 0.76 16.61
CA ILE A 88 -1.30 0.48 15.26
C ILE A 88 -0.83 -0.92 14.88
N LYS A 89 -1.78 -1.78 14.54
CA LYS A 89 -1.49 -3.18 14.20
C LYS A 89 -1.71 -3.46 12.73
N ASN A 90 -0.83 -4.31 12.17
CA ASN A 90 -0.96 -4.81 10.80
C ASN A 90 -1.05 -3.69 9.77
N HIS A 91 -0.28 -2.61 9.97
CA HIS A 91 -0.23 -1.53 9.00
C HIS A 91 0.38 -2.03 7.68
N LYS A 92 -0.33 -1.86 6.59
CA LYS A 92 0.06 -2.25 5.24
C LYS A 92 0.24 -0.99 4.41
N TRP A 93 1.24 -0.77 3.72
CA TRP A 93 2.53 -1.49 3.61
C TRP A 93 3.64 -0.48 3.79
N VAL A 94 4.80 -0.93 4.22
CA VAL A 94 6.02 -0.13 4.20
C VAL A 94 7.03 -0.85 3.33
N THR A 95 7.80 -0.09 2.55
CA THR A 95 8.85 -0.67 1.72
C THR A 95 10.15 -0.75 2.49
N GLU A 96 11.08 -1.55 1.97
CA GLU A 96 12.38 -1.72 2.61
C GLU A 96 13.10 -0.39 2.80
N GLN A 97 12.98 0.53 1.83
CA GLN A 97 13.62 1.84 1.90
C GLN A 97 13.04 2.74 2.99
N GLU A 98 11.80 2.48 3.42
CA GLU A 98 11.14 3.26 4.45
C GLU A 98 11.46 2.79 5.87
N LEU A 99 12.12 1.65 6.00
CA LEU A 99 12.47 1.08 7.29
C LEU A 99 13.92 1.42 7.65
N ALA A 100 14.13 1.75 8.91
CA ALA A 100 15.46 1.89 9.49
C ALA A 100 15.59 0.91 10.65
N PRO A 101 16.73 0.22 10.79
CA PRO A 101 16.96 -0.63 11.96
C PRO A 101 16.92 0.19 13.25
N VAL A 102 16.38 -0.39 14.30
CA VAL A 102 16.50 0.20 15.63
C VAL A 102 17.93 -0.08 16.08
N GLU A 103 18.74 0.97 16.19
CA GLU A 103 20.13 0.83 16.61
C GLU A 103 20.21 0.71 18.13
N ALA A 104 21.03 -0.24 18.59
CA ALA A 104 21.36 -0.34 20.01
C ALA A 104 22.22 0.85 20.39
N PRO A 105 21.97 1.45 21.55
CA PRO A 105 22.80 2.54 22.04
C PRO A 105 24.24 2.09 22.35
#